data_3c2af04619c99ef04598399724fb95b5
#
_entry.id   3c2af04619c99ef04598399724fb95b5
#
_cell.length_a   1.000
_cell.length_b   1.000
_cell.length_c   1.000
_cell.angle_alpha   90.00
_cell.angle_beta   90.00
_cell.angle_gamma   90.00
#
_symmetry.space_group_name_H-M   'P 1'
#
loop_
_entity.id
_entity.type
_entity.pdbx_description
1 polymer ?
#
loop_
_entity_poly.entity_id
_entity_poly.type
_entity_poly.pdbx_seq_one_letter_code
_entity_poly.pdbx_strand_id
1 'polypeptide(L)'
;MRKTEITVQVFDKLLDIEKGLAKNGYHKKEEYCLRDHYFTKFENAKIGDYKTLLASSILIRTIEEDEKCTHCMIYKNKKLDQNGNVSSEEKIRVKIDDEQNCINILRSAGLNNWCNLKNDNIVYVDKSGFEIDLQLVDGLGIFIEAEEDQSIRELSEKQKFDYLKNKITSFGFCLGKDYSCKKPYMILQNKKTRQ
;
A
#
# COMPACT_ATOMS: atom_id res chain seq x y z
N MET A 1 -16.75 4.66 -4.03
CA MET A 1 -16.87 4.14 -2.66
C MET A 1 -15.51 3.59 -2.26
N ARG A 2 -15.01 3.87 -1.06
CA ARG A 2 -13.72 3.34 -0.59
C ARG A 2 -13.87 1.86 -0.33
N LYS A 3 -12.93 1.04 -0.82
CA LYS A 3 -12.86 -0.37 -0.46
C LYS A 3 -12.16 -0.53 0.91
N THR A 4 -12.64 -1.46 1.71
CA THR A 4 -11.93 -1.88 2.93
C THR A 4 -10.70 -2.69 2.51
N GLU A 5 -9.56 -2.28 3.01
CA GLU A 5 -8.29 -2.96 2.76
C GLU A 5 -7.57 -3.20 4.08
N ILE A 6 -6.86 -4.28 4.21
CA ILE A 6 -5.92 -4.53 5.30
C ILE A 6 -4.53 -4.79 4.75
N THR A 7 -3.52 -4.31 5.48
CA THR A 7 -2.10 -4.51 5.18
C THR A 7 -1.40 -4.90 6.47
N VAL A 8 -0.77 -6.07 6.50
CA VAL A 8 -0.06 -6.58 7.67
C VAL A 8 1.34 -7.06 7.31
N GLN A 9 2.32 -6.80 8.17
CA GLN A 9 3.67 -7.32 8.02
C GLN A 9 3.74 -8.81 8.35
N VAL A 10 4.54 -9.56 7.59
CA VAL A 10 4.77 -10.99 7.76
C VAL A 10 6.25 -11.21 8.04
N PHE A 11 6.56 -12.06 9.03
CA PHE A 11 7.94 -12.32 9.47
C PHE A 11 8.48 -13.68 9.01
N ASP A 12 7.65 -14.48 8.33
CA ASP A 12 8.09 -15.72 7.70
C ASP A 12 8.95 -15.45 6.46
N LYS A 13 9.70 -16.45 6.04
CA LYS A 13 10.46 -16.39 4.78
C LYS A 13 9.51 -16.48 3.58
N LEU A 14 9.85 -15.80 2.50
CA LEU A 14 9.06 -15.79 1.27
C LEU A 14 8.62 -17.18 0.84
N LEU A 15 9.56 -18.12 0.77
CA LEU A 15 9.28 -19.50 0.34
C LEU A 15 8.26 -20.22 1.23
N ASP A 16 8.25 -19.95 2.54
CA ASP A 16 7.31 -20.57 3.48
C ASP A 16 5.91 -19.95 3.35
N ILE A 17 5.84 -18.64 3.06
CA ILE A 17 4.58 -17.94 2.75
C ILE A 17 3.99 -18.50 1.46
N GLU A 18 4.77 -18.62 0.39
CA GLU A 18 4.34 -19.17 -0.91
C GLU A 18 3.79 -20.59 -0.76
N LYS A 19 4.52 -21.46 -0.03
CA LYS A 19 4.07 -22.83 0.26
C LYS A 19 2.75 -22.82 1.09
N GLY A 20 2.65 -21.92 2.05
CA GLY A 20 1.44 -21.76 2.87
C GLY A 20 0.24 -21.32 2.04
N LEU A 21 0.42 -20.35 1.15
CA LEU A 21 -0.63 -19.91 0.21
C LEU A 21 -1.05 -21.04 -0.72
N ALA A 22 -0.09 -21.76 -1.34
CA ALA A 22 -0.38 -22.90 -2.21
C ALA A 22 -1.14 -24.01 -1.48
N LYS A 23 -0.78 -24.34 -0.23
CA LYS A 23 -1.49 -25.32 0.61
C LYS A 23 -2.95 -24.88 0.88
N ASN A 24 -3.22 -23.60 0.95
CA ASN A 24 -4.55 -23.02 1.13
C ASN A 24 -5.31 -22.79 -0.19
N GLY A 25 -4.81 -23.33 -1.31
CA GLY A 25 -5.49 -23.31 -2.60
C GLY A 25 -5.29 -22.04 -3.42
N TYR A 26 -4.34 -21.19 -3.04
CA TYR A 26 -3.95 -20.02 -3.80
C TYR A 26 -2.91 -20.36 -4.85
N HIS A 27 -2.99 -19.72 -6.01
CA HIS A 27 -1.98 -19.79 -7.05
C HIS A 27 -1.58 -18.39 -7.50
N LYS A 28 -0.34 -18.25 -7.95
CA LYS A 28 0.19 -16.98 -8.47
C LYS A 28 -0.59 -16.57 -9.72
N LYS A 29 -1.08 -15.34 -9.72
CA LYS A 29 -1.83 -14.74 -10.83
C LYS A 29 -0.96 -13.82 -11.67
N GLU A 30 -0.28 -12.88 -11.01
CA GLU A 30 0.55 -11.86 -11.65
C GLU A 30 1.68 -11.39 -10.74
N GLU A 31 2.64 -10.70 -11.32
CA GLU A 31 3.80 -10.16 -10.64
C GLU A 31 4.14 -8.80 -11.26
N TYR A 32 4.39 -7.79 -10.41
CA TYR A 32 4.77 -6.47 -10.88
C TYR A 32 5.64 -5.72 -9.86
N CYS A 33 6.50 -4.82 -10.33
CA CYS A 33 7.25 -3.91 -9.48
C CYS A 33 6.54 -2.56 -9.41
N LEU A 34 6.49 -1.98 -8.23
CA LEU A 34 5.86 -0.70 -7.97
C LEU A 34 6.88 0.25 -7.36
N ARG A 35 7.03 1.43 -7.96
CA ARG A 35 7.81 2.55 -7.42
C ARG A 35 6.92 3.75 -7.19
N ASP A 36 6.93 4.26 -5.96
CA ASP A 36 6.14 5.39 -5.53
C ASP A 36 7.04 6.52 -5.03
N HIS A 37 6.84 7.72 -5.54
CA HIS A 37 7.45 8.95 -5.07
C HIS A 37 6.39 9.85 -4.44
N TYR A 38 6.45 10.04 -3.13
CA TYR A 38 5.47 10.83 -2.36
C TYR A 38 5.95 12.27 -2.20
N PHE A 39 5.12 13.21 -2.61
CA PHE A 39 5.36 14.65 -2.52
C PHE A 39 4.37 15.34 -1.60
N THR A 40 4.82 16.39 -0.90
CA THR A 40 4.00 17.23 -0.02
C THR A 40 4.44 18.68 -0.12
N LYS A 41 3.52 19.60 0.20
CA LYS A 41 3.79 21.02 0.34
C LYS A 41 4.49 21.40 1.66
N PHE A 42 4.60 20.47 2.61
CA PHE A 42 5.22 20.73 3.90
C PHE A 42 6.74 20.59 3.81
N GLU A 43 7.48 21.64 4.19
CA GLU A 43 8.95 21.69 4.07
C GLU A 43 9.65 20.68 4.98
N ASN A 44 9.14 20.47 6.18
CA ASN A 44 9.73 19.54 7.15
C ASN A 44 8.69 18.51 7.58
N ALA A 45 8.55 17.44 6.77
CA ALA A 45 7.69 16.32 7.11
C ALA A 45 8.14 15.68 8.43
N LYS A 46 7.48 16.03 9.54
CA LYS A 46 7.72 15.43 10.85
C LYS A 46 6.97 14.12 10.99
N ILE A 47 7.57 13.17 11.71
CA ILE A 47 6.94 11.86 11.94
C ILE A 47 5.58 11.98 12.63
N GLY A 48 5.39 12.98 13.51
CA GLY A 48 4.12 13.21 14.20
C GLY A 48 2.95 13.58 13.26
N ASP A 49 3.25 14.10 12.08
CA ASP A 49 2.24 14.58 11.11
C ASP A 49 1.93 13.59 9.99
N TYR A 50 2.26 12.30 10.17
CA TYR A 50 2.13 11.31 9.10
C TYR A 50 0.70 11.22 8.53
N LYS A 51 -0.34 11.42 9.35
CA LYS A 51 -1.73 11.43 8.89
C LYS A 51 -1.97 12.58 7.92
N THR A 52 -1.50 13.78 8.25
CA THR A 52 -1.55 14.96 7.39
C THR A 52 -0.76 14.76 6.12
N LEU A 53 0.45 14.18 6.21
CA LEU A 53 1.28 13.86 5.03
C LEU A 53 0.57 12.90 4.09
N LEU A 54 0.05 11.78 4.60
CA LEU A 54 -0.68 10.80 3.80
C LEU A 54 -2.01 11.32 3.28
N ALA A 55 -2.66 12.24 4.01
CA ALA A 55 -3.95 12.81 3.62
C ALA A 55 -3.85 13.80 2.47
N SER A 56 -2.69 14.42 2.25
CA SER A 56 -2.50 15.49 1.25
C SER A 56 -1.32 15.25 0.30
N SER A 57 -0.86 14.00 0.17
CA SER A 57 0.27 13.67 -0.69
C SER A 57 -0.15 13.56 -2.15
N ILE A 58 0.71 14.12 -3.03
CA ILE A 58 0.75 13.79 -4.44
C ILE A 58 1.75 12.65 -4.60
N LEU A 59 1.36 11.63 -5.36
CA LEU A 59 2.12 10.42 -5.58
C LEU A 59 2.39 10.28 -7.07
N ILE A 60 3.65 10.16 -7.45
CA ILE A 60 4.05 9.65 -8.76
C ILE A 60 4.29 8.16 -8.59
N ARG A 61 3.58 7.36 -9.38
CA ARG A 61 3.63 5.90 -9.34
C ARG A 61 4.08 5.35 -10.68
N THR A 62 5.09 4.51 -10.65
CA THR A 62 5.51 3.68 -11.78
C THR A 62 5.19 2.23 -11.47
N ILE A 63 4.56 1.54 -12.44
CA ILE A 63 4.24 0.12 -12.39
C ILE A 63 4.97 -0.54 -13.54
N GLU A 64 5.82 -1.52 -13.22
CA GLU A 64 6.55 -2.35 -14.18
C GLU A 64 5.99 -3.78 -14.09
N GLU A 65 5.37 -4.22 -15.17
CA GLU A 65 4.77 -5.55 -15.32
C GLU A 65 5.24 -6.12 -16.65
N ASP A 66 5.99 -7.21 -16.61
CA ASP A 66 6.68 -7.81 -17.76
C ASP A 66 7.48 -6.74 -18.55
N GLU A 67 7.15 -6.56 -19.84
CA GLU A 67 7.78 -5.55 -20.71
C GLU A 67 7.07 -4.19 -20.69
N LYS A 68 6.01 -4.04 -19.87
CA LYS A 68 5.21 -2.81 -19.79
C LYS A 68 5.63 -1.95 -18.62
N CYS A 69 5.83 -0.67 -18.89
CA CYS A 69 6.03 0.34 -17.87
C CYS A 69 4.93 1.40 -17.98
N THR A 70 4.22 1.64 -16.90
CA THR A 70 3.15 2.64 -16.85
C THR A 70 3.37 3.61 -15.71
N HIS A 71 3.11 4.89 -15.98
CA HIS A 71 3.26 5.94 -14.99
C HIS A 71 1.93 6.64 -14.72
N CYS A 72 1.69 7.01 -13.48
CA CYS A 72 0.55 7.84 -13.14
C CYS A 72 0.85 8.79 -12.00
N MET A 73 0.18 9.94 -12.01
CA MET A 73 0.12 10.85 -10.88
C MET A 73 -1.18 10.61 -10.14
N ILE A 74 -1.09 10.50 -8.82
CA ILE A 74 -2.24 10.24 -7.94
C ILE A 74 -2.26 11.30 -6.84
N TYR A 75 -3.37 11.99 -6.71
CA TYR A 75 -3.67 12.83 -5.56
C TYR A 75 -4.72 12.17 -4.69
N LYS A 76 -4.39 12.02 -3.40
CA LYS A 76 -5.28 11.43 -2.40
C LYS A 76 -5.62 12.51 -1.39
N ASN A 77 -6.80 13.10 -1.52
CA ASN A 77 -7.34 14.06 -0.55
C ASN A 77 -8.20 13.31 0.46
N LYS A 78 -7.64 13.09 1.65
CA LYS A 78 -8.35 12.42 2.75
C LYS A 78 -8.80 13.45 3.76
N LYS A 79 -10.10 13.48 4.06
CA LYS A 79 -10.63 14.22 5.21
C LYS A 79 -10.57 13.34 6.45
N LEU A 80 -10.06 13.89 7.53
CA LEU A 80 -9.99 13.20 8.81
C LEU A 80 -11.13 13.69 9.71
N ASP A 81 -11.73 12.79 10.48
CA ASP A 81 -12.68 13.12 11.54
C ASP A 81 -11.95 13.67 12.79
N GLN A 82 -12.70 14.02 13.83
CA GLN A 82 -12.16 14.54 15.09
C GLN A 82 -11.23 13.54 15.80
N ASN A 83 -11.36 12.25 15.52
CA ASN A 83 -10.52 11.17 16.08
C ASN A 83 -9.31 10.86 15.20
N GLY A 84 -9.14 11.56 14.06
CA GLY A 84 -8.09 11.34 13.09
C GLY A 84 -8.30 10.12 12.20
N ASN A 85 -9.52 9.59 12.09
CA ASN A 85 -9.88 8.57 11.13
C ASN A 85 -10.25 9.20 9.79
N VAL A 86 -10.06 8.47 8.70
CA VAL A 86 -10.45 8.95 7.37
C VAL A 86 -11.97 8.90 7.25
N SER A 87 -12.61 10.07 7.20
CA SER A 87 -14.06 10.23 7.03
C SER A 87 -14.48 10.22 5.55
N SER A 88 -13.62 10.74 4.68
CA SER A 88 -13.82 10.67 3.23
C SER A 88 -12.48 10.68 2.49
N GLU A 89 -12.46 10.12 1.29
CA GLU A 89 -11.29 10.14 0.40
C GLU A 89 -11.74 10.51 -1.01
N GLU A 90 -11.07 11.51 -1.58
CA GLU A 90 -11.13 11.82 -3.00
C GLU A 90 -9.81 11.39 -3.63
N LYS A 91 -9.87 10.56 -4.67
CA LYS A 91 -8.70 10.07 -5.39
C LYS A 91 -8.79 10.51 -6.84
N ILE A 92 -7.86 11.37 -7.24
CA ILE A 92 -7.67 11.78 -8.62
C ILE A 92 -6.47 11.03 -9.16
N ARG A 93 -6.62 10.36 -10.30
CA ARG A 93 -5.54 9.64 -10.97
C ARG A 93 -5.46 10.08 -12.42
N VAL A 94 -4.25 10.44 -12.87
CA VAL A 94 -3.96 10.83 -14.24
C VAL A 94 -2.80 9.98 -14.74
N LYS A 95 -2.94 9.42 -15.96
CA LYS A 95 -1.82 8.78 -16.66
C LYS A 95 -0.82 9.86 -17.06
N ILE A 96 0.47 9.60 -16.93
CA ILE A 96 1.56 10.46 -17.34
C ILE A 96 2.52 9.66 -18.24
N ASP A 97 3.17 10.33 -19.17
CA ASP A 97 4.08 9.69 -20.13
C ASP A 97 5.55 9.80 -19.68
N ASP A 98 5.88 10.77 -18.82
CA ASP A 98 7.25 11.04 -18.36
C ASP A 98 7.27 11.26 -16.84
N GLU A 99 7.75 10.25 -16.13
CA GLU A 99 7.89 10.25 -14.67
C GLU A 99 8.83 11.39 -14.22
N GLN A 100 10.01 11.52 -14.87
CA GLN A 100 11.04 12.43 -14.41
C GLN A 100 10.64 13.90 -14.61
N ASN A 101 9.99 14.23 -15.72
CA ASN A 101 9.48 15.59 -15.96
C ASN A 101 8.37 15.93 -14.94
N CYS A 102 7.48 15.00 -14.61
CA CYS A 102 6.48 15.24 -13.57
C CYS A 102 7.11 15.45 -12.18
N ILE A 103 8.13 14.68 -11.81
CA ILE A 103 8.91 14.89 -10.59
C ILE A 103 9.55 16.30 -10.58
N ASN A 104 10.15 16.71 -11.68
CA ASN A 104 10.77 18.03 -11.81
C ASN A 104 9.75 19.17 -11.69
N ILE A 105 8.58 19.02 -12.30
CA ILE A 105 7.47 19.99 -12.17
C ILE A 105 7.05 20.12 -10.71
N LEU A 106 6.82 19.01 -10.01
CA LEU A 106 6.39 19.03 -8.60
C LEU A 106 7.44 19.73 -7.71
N ARG A 107 8.74 19.44 -7.92
CA ARG A 107 9.84 20.09 -7.19
C ARG A 107 9.90 21.59 -7.50
N SER A 108 9.80 21.98 -8.76
CA SER A 108 9.80 23.38 -9.16
C SER A 108 8.59 24.15 -8.66
N ALA A 109 7.46 23.48 -8.45
CA ALA A 109 6.27 24.02 -7.80
C ALA A 109 6.37 24.08 -6.26
N GLY A 110 7.53 23.76 -5.67
CA GLY A 110 7.78 23.86 -4.23
C GLY A 110 7.28 22.65 -3.42
N LEU A 111 7.00 21.51 -4.08
CA LEU A 111 6.65 20.30 -3.34
C LEU A 111 7.90 19.50 -3.00
N ASN A 112 7.96 19.02 -1.76
CA ASN A 112 9.06 18.25 -1.24
C ASN A 112 8.81 16.75 -1.34
N ASN A 113 9.77 15.99 -1.88
CA ASN A 113 9.73 14.53 -1.83
C ASN A 113 10.06 14.06 -0.40
N TRP A 114 9.12 13.41 0.26
CA TRP A 114 9.31 12.96 1.64
C TRP A 114 9.47 11.45 1.79
N CYS A 115 9.02 10.66 0.80
CA CYS A 115 9.17 9.21 0.84
C CYS A 115 9.28 8.66 -0.59
N ASN A 116 10.21 7.73 -0.77
CA ASN A 116 10.29 6.85 -1.93
C ASN A 116 10.07 5.43 -1.44
N LEU A 117 9.17 4.72 -2.11
CA LEU A 117 8.80 3.34 -1.82
C LEU A 117 9.03 2.51 -3.07
N LYS A 118 9.69 1.36 -2.92
CA LYS A 118 9.76 0.33 -3.94
C LYS A 118 9.28 -0.97 -3.34
N ASN A 119 8.43 -1.68 -4.04
CA ASN A 119 8.00 -3.01 -3.67
C ASN A 119 7.78 -3.89 -4.90
N ASP A 120 8.23 -5.13 -4.80
CA ASP A 120 7.89 -6.19 -5.73
C ASP A 120 6.63 -6.87 -5.20
N ASN A 121 5.62 -6.98 -6.05
CA ASN A 121 4.29 -7.48 -5.70
C ASN A 121 4.04 -8.80 -6.43
N ILE A 122 3.48 -9.76 -5.70
CA ILE A 122 3.05 -11.05 -6.24
C ILE A 122 1.60 -11.24 -5.84
N VAL A 123 0.71 -11.20 -6.81
CA VAL A 123 -0.73 -11.40 -6.57
C VAL A 123 -1.04 -12.89 -6.61
N TYR A 124 -1.65 -13.38 -5.57
CA TYR A 124 -2.18 -14.73 -5.45
C TYR A 124 -3.70 -14.70 -5.47
N VAL A 125 -4.31 -15.69 -6.11
CA VAL A 125 -5.77 -15.81 -6.21
C VAL A 125 -6.22 -17.22 -5.84
N ASP A 126 -7.34 -17.32 -5.12
CA ASP A 126 -7.98 -18.61 -4.83
C ASP A 126 -9.06 -18.96 -5.87
N LYS A 127 -9.68 -20.14 -5.75
CA LYS A 127 -10.74 -20.61 -6.65
C LYS A 127 -11.99 -19.75 -6.64
N SER A 128 -12.21 -18.94 -5.61
CA SER A 128 -13.33 -18.01 -5.53
C SER A 128 -13.07 -16.69 -6.23
N GLY A 129 -11.82 -16.44 -6.63
CA GLY A 129 -11.36 -15.16 -7.18
C GLY A 129 -10.92 -14.17 -6.11
N PHE A 130 -10.80 -14.60 -4.84
CA PHE A 130 -10.28 -13.74 -3.78
C PHE A 130 -8.78 -13.55 -3.94
N GLU A 131 -8.33 -12.30 -3.97
CA GLU A 131 -6.94 -11.93 -4.23
C GLU A 131 -6.20 -11.54 -2.95
N ILE A 132 -4.93 -11.90 -2.90
CA ILE A 132 -3.95 -11.50 -1.88
C ILE A 132 -2.74 -10.96 -2.61
N ASP A 133 -2.32 -9.75 -2.25
CA ASP A 133 -1.10 -9.13 -2.75
C ASP A 133 0.03 -9.33 -1.73
N LEU A 134 1.02 -10.13 -2.09
CA LEU A 134 2.25 -10.33 -1.32
C LEU A 134 3.28 -9.32 -1.78
N GLN A 135 3.69 -8.43 -0.89
CA GLN A 135 4.51 -7.25 -1.19
C GLN A 135 5.88 -7.35 -0.52
N LEU A 136 6.94 -7.41 -1.31
CA LEU A 136 8.32 -7.37 -0.83
C LEU A 136 8.78 -5.91 -0.87
N VAL A 137 8.76 -5.24 0.27
CA VAL A 137 8.98 -3.80 0.39
C VAL A 137 10.42 -3.51 0.77
N ASP A 138 11.13 -2.74 -0.06
CA ASP A 138 12.52 -2.37 0.17
C ASP A 138 12.71 -1.71 1.54
N GLY A 139 13.60 -2.28 2.36
CA GLY A 139 13.94 -1.78 3.69
C GLY A 139 12.89 -2.02 4.79
N LEU A 140 11.76 -2.66 4.48
CA LEU A 140 10.71 -2.98 5.47
C LEU A 140 10.44 -4.49 5.60
N GLY A 141 10.68 -5.29 4.55
CA GLY A 141 10.38 -6.72 4.52
C GLY A 141 9.06 -7.05 3.81
N ILE A 142 8.40 -8.11 4.24
CA ILE A 142 7.26 -8.69 3.55
C ILE A 142 5.94 -8.25 4.18
N PHE A 143 4.96 -7.94 3.34
CA PHE A 143 3.60 -7.59 3.73
C PHE A 143 2.59 -8.42 2.95
N ILE A 144 1.45 -8.69 3.57
CA ILE A 144 0.25 -9.18 2.89
C ILE A 144 -0.78 -8.04 2.89
N GLU A 145 -1.33 -7.77 1.70
CA GLU A 145 -2.46 -6.87 1.51
C GLU A 145 -3.64 -7.64 0.94
N ALA A 146 -4.83 -7.38 1.47
CA ALA A 146 -6.08 -7.91 0.95
C ALA A 146 -7.14 -6.82 0.96
N GLU A 147 -7.91 -6.75 -0.12
CA GLU A 147 -9.03 -5.83 -0.29
C GLU A 147 -10.36 -6.57 -0.25
N GLU A 148 -11.44 -5.83 0.08
CA GLU A 148 -12.79 -6.36 -0.03
C GLU A 148 -13.11 -6.76 -1.47
N ASP A 149 -13.72 -7.91 -1.61
CA ASP A 149 -14.29 -8.40 -2.85
C ASP A 149 -15.83 -8.24 -2.88
N GLN A 150 -16.46 -8.75 -3.94
CA GLN A 150 -17.91 -8.65 -4.10
C GLN A 150 -18.67 -9.44 -3.03
N SER A 151 -18.09 -10.51 -2.48
CA SER A 151 -18.76 -11.42 -1.53
C SER A 151 -19.05 -10.78 -0.18
N ILE A 152 -18.23 -9.78 0.20
CA ILE A 152 -18.35 -9.08 1.49
C ILE A 152 -18.82 -7.62 1.36
N ARG A 153 -19.17 -7.19 0.15
CA ARG A 153 -19.47 -5.78 -0.17
C ARG A 153 -20.59 -5.19 0.70
N GLU A 154 -21.60 -5.99 1.04
CA GLU A 154 -22.78 -5.57 1.81
C GLU A 154 -22.55 -5.58 3.34
N LEU A 155 -21.40 -6.09 3.80
CA LEU A 155 -21.06 -6.09 5.21
C LEU A 155 -20.71 -4.67 5.70
N SER A 156 -20.87 -4.42 7.00
CA SER A 156 -20.34 -3.21 7.62
C SER A 156 -18.81 -3.17 7.57
N GLU A 157 -18.20 -1.98 7.62
CA GLU A 157 -16.74 -1.79 7.60
C GLU A 157 -16.01 -2.66 8.64
N LYS A 158 -16.59 -2.76 9.85
CA LYS A 158 -16.05 -3.62 10.90
C LYS A 158 -16.08 -5.10 10.51
N GLN A 159 -17.21 -5.58 9.97
CA GLN A 159 -17.35 -6.98 9.54
C GLN A 159 -16.43 -7.31 8.38
N LYS A 160 -16.24 -6.39 7.42
CA LYS A 160 -15.26 -6.53 6.33
C LYS A 160 -13.84 -6.66 6.87
N PHE A 161 -13.45 -5.76 7.77
CA PHE A 161 -12.14 -5.79 8.41
C PHE A 161 -11.91 -7.12 9.16
N ASP A 162 -12.87 -7.56 9.97
CA ASP A 162 -12.79 -8.80 10.73
C ASP A 162 -12.71 -10.02 9.78
N TYR A 163 -13.46 -10.02 8.69
CA TYR A 163 -13.41 -11.08 7.67
C TYR A 163 -12.02 -11.17 7.02
N LEU A 164 -11.49 -10.07 6.51
CA LEU A 164 -10.17 -10.02 5.88
C LEU A 164 -9.08 -10.44 6.86
N LYS A 165 -9.13 -9.94 8.09
CA LYS A 165 -8.21 -10.29 9.15
C LYS A 165 -8.23 -11.78 9.46
N ASN A 166 -9.42 -12.36 9.65
CA ASN A 166 -9.58 -13.78 9.94
C ASN A 166 -9.04 -14.64 8.77
N LYS A 167 -9.31 -14.24 7.53
CA LYS A 167 -8.82 -14.93 6.35
C LYS A 167 -7.29 -14.97 6.32
N ILE A 168 -6.61 -13.84 6.52
CA ILE A 168 -5.13 -13.81 6.56
C ILE A 168 -4.58 -14.59 7.77
N THR A 169 -5.21 -14.44 8.94
CA THR A 169 -4.77 -15.14 10.16
C THR A 169 -4.89 -16.67 10.01
N SER A 170 -5.87 -17.15 9.24
CA SER A 170 -6.08 -18.59 9.01
C SER A 170 -4.94 -19.29 8.29
N PHE A 171 -4.05 -18.56 7.61
CA PHE A 171 -2.85 -19.13 6.96
C PHE A 171 -1.80 -19.62 7.96
N GLY A 172 -1.85 -19.14 9.22
CA GLY A 172 -0.91 -19.54 10.27
C GLY A 172 0.46 -18.89 10.18
N PHE A 173 0.60 -17.81 9.41
CA PHE A 173 1.85 -17.05 9.31
C PHE A 173 2.16 -16.26 10.59
N CYS A 174 3.44 -15.97 10.79
CA CYS A 174 3.90 -15.07 11.84
C CYS A 174 3.61 -13.61 11.44
N LEU A 175 2.48 -13.07 11.90
CA LEU A 175 1.97 -11.77 11.50
C LEU A 175 2.31 -10.68 12.52
N GLY A 176 2.49 -9.45 12.02
CA GLY A 176 2.53 -8.25 12.85
C GLY A 176 1.19 -7.98 13.54
N LYS A 177 1.21 -7.08 14.53
CA LYS A 177 0.01 -6.72 15.31
C LYS A 177 -0.85 -5.67 14.62
N ASP A 178 -0.26 -4.87 13.71
CA ASP A 178 -0.94 -3.80 12.99
C ASP A 178 -1.41 -4.30 11.62
N TYR A 179 -2.73 -4.33 11.42
CA TYR A 179 -3.39 -4.71 10.17
C TYR A 179 -3.74 -3.50 9.29
N SER A 180 -3.25 -2.32 9.66
CA SER A 180 -3.44 -1.07 8.94
C SER A 180 -2.11 -0.41 8.59
N CYS A 181 -1.05 -1.21 8.37
CA CYS A 181 0.31 -0.73 8.11
C CYS A 181 0.35 0.34 7.03
N LYS A 182 1.06 1.42 7.32
CA LYS A 182 1.31 2.51 6.35
C LYS A 182 2.78 2.52 5.99
N LYS A 183 3.14 1.78 4.95
CA LYS A 183 4.52 1.58 4.48
C LYS A 183 5.33 2.87 4.34
N PRO A 184 4.82 3.97 3.73
CA PRO A 184 5.57 5.22 3.64
C PRO A 184 5.94 5.80 5.01
N TYR A 185 5.04 5.66 6.01
CA TYR A 185 5.31 6.11 7.37
C TYR A 185 6.35 5.24 8.06
N MET A 186 6.31 3.92 7.87
CA MET A 186 7.31 2.99 8.41
C MET A 186 8.70 3.29 7.86
N ILE A 187 8.83 3.62 6.56
CA ILE A 187 10.10 4.07 5.96
C ILE A 187 10.61 5.35 6.64
N LEU A 188 9.72 6.31 6.89
CA LEU A 188 10.07 7.57 7.54
C LEU A 188 10.57 7.34 8.97
N GLN A 189 9.94 6.43 9.72
CA GLN A 189 10.38 6.04 11.07
C GLN A 189 11.76 5.37 11.05
N ASN A 190 11.99 4.41 10.14
CA ASN A 190 13.25 3.69 10.05
C ASN A 190 14.45 4.59 9.68
N LYS A 191 14.22 5.66 8.89
CA LYS A 191 15.26 6.64 8.57
C LYS A 191 15.77 7.40 9.81
N LYS A 192 14.88 7.68 10.79
CA LYS A 192 15.28 8.38 12.02
C LYS A 192 16.00 7.51 13.04
N THR A 193 15.72 6.21 13.04
CA THR A 193 16.40 5.28 13.99
C THR A 193 17.85 5.01 13.59
N ARG A 194 18.23 5.37 12.35
CA ARG A 194 19.59 5.18 11.81
C ARG A 194 20.46 6.46 11.83
N GLN A 195 19.93 7.59 12.27
CA GLN A 195 20.63 8.86 12.54
C GLN A 195 20.86 9.05 14.05
#